data_a263ae22adb77dc65ecdfea911349e84
#
_entry.id   a263ae22adb77dc65ecdfea911349e84
#
_cell.length_a   1.000
_cell.length_b   1.000
_cell.length_c   1.000
_cell.angle_alpha   90.00
_cell.angle_beta   90.00
_cell.angle_gamma   90.00
#
_symmetry.space_group_name_H-M   'P 1'
#
loop_
_entity.id
_entity.type
_entity.pdbx_description
1 polymer ?
#
loop_
_entity_poly.entity_id
_entity_poly.type
_entity_poly.pdbx_seq_one_letter_code
_entity_poly.pdbx_strand_id
1 'polypeptide(L)'
;MAQQQDIIEALGVKPNIDPAAEFRVSVDFLKKYLKRYTFVRTLVLGISGGQDSTLTGIVSQTAIRELRQETGDDNYQFIAVRLPYGEQKDEADCQDAIAFIQPDRVLTINIKNAILASEATLRDAGIVLSDFIKGNEKARERMKAQYSIAGMTSGLVVGTDHAAEAVTGFFTKYGDGGTDINPLFRLNKRQGRAVLKHLGCPEHLYLKAPTADLEEDRPALPDESALGVTYELIDDYLEGKTVAPEVARIIEDWYVRTEHKRHPPVTVFDDFWQK
;
A
#
# COMPACT_ATOMS: atom_id res chain seq x y z
N MET A 1 6.14 -26.98 2.63
CA MET A 1 5.86 -26.75 4.10
C MET A 1 7.01 -26.03 4.80
N ALA A 2 8.28 -26.40 4.62
CA ALA A 2 9.41 -25.58 5.16
C ALA A 2 9.41 -24.17 4.57
N GLN A 3 9.28 -24.05 3.25
CA GLN A 3 9.26 -22.75 2.57
C GLN A 3 8.06 -21.88 2.97
N GLN A 4 6.87 -22.47 3.19
CA GLN A 4 5.69 -21.73 3.70
C GLN A 4 5.98 -21.10 5.06
N GLN A 5 6.56 -21.84 6.00
CA GLN A 5 6.87 -21.36 7.34
C GLN A 5 7.89 -20.21 7.29
N ASP A 6 8.94 -20.36 6.48
CA ASP A 6 9.97 -19.33 6.30
C ASP A 6 9.38 -18.03 5.74
N ILE A 7 8.44 -18.14 4.80
CA ILE A 7 7.74 -16.97 4.22
C ILE A 7 6.86 -16.29 5.27
N ILE A 8 6.08 -17.07 6.04
CA ILE A 8 5.23 -16.54 7.11
C ILE A 8 6.06 -15.78 8.15
N GLU A 9 7.17 -16.36 8.58
CA GLU A 9 8.08 -15.73 9.55
C GLU A 9 8.72 -14.44 8.99
N ALA A 10 9.18 -14.47 7.74
CA ALA A 10 9.76 -13.30 7.08
C ALA A 10 8.77 -12.14 6.94
N LEU A 11 7.49 -12.43 6.72
CA LEU A 11 6.43 -11.43 6.60
C LEU A 11 5.75 -11.10 7.93
N GLY A 12 6.02 -11.85 9.00
CA GLY A 12 5.52 -11.61 10.35
C GLY A 12 4.01 -11.82 10.50
N VAL A 13 3.39 -12.65 9.66
CA VAL A 13 1.94 -12.91 9.70
C VAL A 13 1.59 -13.83 10.86
N LYS A 14 0.55 -13.49 11.61
CA LYS A 14 -0.01 -14.31 12.66
C LYS A 14 -1.20 -15.12 12.13
N PRO A 15 -1.36 -16.39 12.53
CA PRO A 15 -2.49 -17.20 12.08
C PRO A 15 -3.85 -16.69 12.57
N ASN A 16 -3.87 -16.03 13.71
CA ASN A 16 -5.05 -15.39 14.31
C ASN A 16 -4.67 -14.05 14.91
N ILE A 17 -5.57 -13.09 14.82
CA ILE A 17 -5.37 -11.74 15.36
C ILE A 17 -6.54 -11.30 16.24
N ASP A 18 -6.23 -10.39 17.17
CA ASP A 18 -7.20 -9.48 17.75
C ASP A 18 -7.17 -8.17 16.94
N PRO A 19 -8.25 -7.80 16.24
CA PRO A 19 -8.29 -6.60 15.41
C PRO A 19 -7.96 -5.30 16.17
N ALA A 20 -8.42 -5.18 17.42
CA ALA A 20 -8.13 -4.01 18.25
C ALA A 20 -6.65 -3.93 18.60
N ALA A 21 -6.04 -5.04 18.98
CA ALA A 21 -4.62 -5.11 19.30
C ALA A 21 -3.75 -4.82 18.06
N GLU A 22 -4.10 -5.36 16.89
CA GLU A 22 -3.34 -5.09 15.66
C GLU A 22 -3.46 -3.64 15.21
N PHE A 23 -4.63 -3.03 15.32
CA PHE A 23 -4.78 -1.60 15.09
C PHE A 23 -3.85 -0.79 15.99
N ARG A 24 -3.79 -1.09 17.30
CA ARG A 24 -2.89 -0.45 18.26
C ARG A 24 -1.41 -0.62 17.88
N VAL A 25 -0.99 -1.81 17.47
CA VAL A 25 0.38 -2.07 17.01
C VAL A 25 0.76 -1.12 15.87
N SER A 26 -0.11 -0.95 14.87
CA SER A 26 0.15 -0.05 13.74
C SER A 26 0.20 1.42 14.14
N VAL A 27 -0.73 1.87 14.98
CA VAL A 27 -0.76 3.25 15.50
C VAL A 27 0.49 3.54 16.34
N ASP A 28 0.83 2.66 17.27
CA ASP A 28 1.99 2.83 18.16
C ASP A 28 3.32 2.77 17.41
N PHE A 29 3.40 1.99 16.33
CA PHE A 29 4.55 1.96 15.44
C PHE A 29 4.79 3.34 14.81
N LEU A 30 3.78 3.96 14.21
CA LEU A 30 3.89 5.31 13.63
C LEU A 30 4.26 6.35 14.69
N LYS A 31 3.63 6.32 15.86
CA LYS A 31 3.92 7.23 16.96
C LYS A 31 5.37 7.10 17.44
N LYS A 32 5.87 5.87 17.64
CA LYS A 32 7.25 5.62 18.04
C LYS A 32 8.25 6.16 17.02
N TYR A 33 7.95 5.95 15.73
CA TYR A 33 8.80 6.44 14.65
C TYR A 33 8.88 7.98 14.65
N LEU A 34 7.73 8.66 14.69
CA LEU A 34 7.66 10.12 14.71
C LEU A 34 8.29 10.73 15.97
N LYS A 35 8.15 10.10 17.13
CA LYS A 35 8.85 10.51 18.35
C LYS A 35 10.38 10.37 18.26
N ARG A 36 10.86 9.34 17.53
CA ARG A 36 12.30 9.12 17.33
C ARG A 36 12.91 10.12 16.37
N TYR A 37 12.19 10.47 15.31
CA TYR A 37 12.64 11.37 14.25
C TYR A 37 11.89 12.70 14.33
N THR A 38 12.24 13.51 15.30
CA THR A 38 11.51 14.73 15.67
C THR A 38 11.48 15.82 14.60
N PHE A 39 12.24 15.70 13.54
CA PHE A 39 12.16 16.59 12.37
C PHE A 39 11.00 16.24 11.44
N VAL A 40 10.41 15.03 11.58
CA VAL A 40 9.24 14.61 10.83
C VAL A 40 7.97 15.04 11.57
N ARG A 41 7.07 15.73 10.88
CA ARG A 41 5.82 16.26 11.43
C ARG A 41 4.58 15.83 10.64
N THR A 42 4.76 15.36 9.42
CA THR A 42 3.66 15.08 8.51
C THR A 42 3.69 13.63 8.05
N LEU A 43 2.54 12.98 8.06
CA LEU A 43 2.29 11.74 7.35
C LEU A 43 1.52 12.05 6.06
N VAL A 44 1.99 11.54 4.92
CA VAL A 44 1.36 11.74 3.60
C VAL A 44 0.97 10.40 3.03
N LEU A 45 -0.29 10.26 2.59
CA LEU A 45 -0.83 9.01 2.06
C LEU A 45 -1.76 9.25 0.88
N GLY A 46 -1.58 8.49 -0.18
CA GLY A 46 -2.53 8.39 -1.28
C GLY A 46 -3.80 7.63 -0.89
N ILE A 47 -4.98 8.25 -1.06
CA ILE A 47 -6.28 7.62 -0.77
C ILE A 47 -6.96 7.22 -2.07
N SER A 48 -7.13 5.92 -2.28
CA SER A 48 -7.80 5.34 -3.45
C SER A 48 -9.28 5.02 -3.23
N GLY A 49 -9.74 5.02 -1.96
CA GLY A 49 -11.06 4.52 -1.59
C GLY A 49 -11.14 2.98 -1.47
N GLY A 50 -10.01 2.29 -1.54
CA GLY A 50 -9.91 0.85 -1.26
C GLY A 50 -9.62 0.54 0.20
N GLN A 51 -9.69 -0.76 0.54
CA GLN A 51 -9.48 -1.29 1.89
C GLN A 51 -8.18 -0.77 2.52
N ASP A 52 -7.05 -0.95 1.84
CA ASP A 52 -5.72 -0.74 2.44
C ASP A 52 -5.41 0.73 2.68
N SER A 53 -5.73 1.60 1.71
CA SER A 53 -5.57 3.05 1.87
C SER A 53 -6.49 3.61 2.95
N THR A 54 -7.69 3.05 3.10
CA THR A 54 -8.64 3.44 4.17
C THR A 54 -8.10 3.02 5.54
N LEU A 55 -7.59 1.79 5.68
CA LEU A 55 -7.01 1.30 6.93
C LEU A 55 -5.74 2.08 7.30
N THR A 56 -4.83 2.27 6.35
CA THR A 56 -3.60 3.05 6.58
C THR A 56 -3.93 4.49 6.95
N GLY A 57 -4.97 5.07 6.33
CA GLY A 57 -5.43 6.42 6.61
C GLY A 57 -5.93 6.59 8.04
N ILE A 58 -6.81 5.71 8.51
CA ILE A 58 -7.34 5.80 9.89
C ILE A 58 -6.26 5.51 10.94
N VAL A 59 -5.30 4.60 10.66
CA VAL A 59 -4.12 4.36 11.50
C VAL A 59 -3.27 5.64 11.59
N SER A 60 -2.99 6.28 10.45
CA SER A 60 -2.18 7.51 10.38
C SER A 60 -2.85 8.67 11.12
N GLN A 61 -4.13 8.91 10.87
CA GLN A 61 -4.87 9.99 11.54
C GLN A 61 -4.96 9.78 13.05
N THR A 62 -5.17 8.54 13.49
CA THR A 62 -5.19 8.21 14.92
C THR A 62 -3.83 8.46 15.57
N ALA A 63 -2.75 8.03 14.93
CA ALA A 63 -1.39 8.27 15.41
C ALA A 63 -1.09 9.78 15.58
N ILE A 64 -1.49 10.59 14.62
CA ILE A 64 -1.31 12.06 14.65
C ILE A 64 -2.14 12.69 15.78
N ARG A 65 -3.43 12.33 15.92
CA ARG A 65 -4.28 12.86 17.01
C ARG A 65 -3.70 12.56 18.39
N GLU A 66 -3.28 11.31 18.61
CA GLU A 66 -2.66 10.91 19.88
C GLU A 66 -1.32 11.59 20.13
N LEU A 67 -0.47 11.76 19.11
CA LEU A 67 0.79 12.48 19.24
C LEU A 67 0.58 13.94 19.68
N ARG A 68 -0.38 14.64 19.10
CA ARG A 68 -0.73 16.00 19.54
C ARG A 68 -1.14 16.04 21.01
N GLN A 69 -2.00 15.09 21.43
CA GLN A 69 -2.44 15.01 22.83
C GLN A 69 -1.29 14.69 23.79
N GLU A 70 -0.36 13.82 23.41
CA GLU A 70 0.75 13.40 24.24
C GLU A 70 1.90 14.42 24.32
N THR A 71 2.11 15.17 23.25
CA THR A 71 3.27 16.09 23.13
C THR A 71 2.89 17.57 23.29
N GLY A 72 1.63 17.93 23.09
CA GLY A 72 1.20 19.32 22.99
C GLY A 72 1.68 20.03 21.71
N ASP A 73 2.20 19.28 20.70
CA ASP A 73 2.72 19.84 19.45
C ASP A 73 1.68 19.70 18.34
N ASP A 74 0.99 20.80 18.04
CA ASP A 74 -0.05 20.87 16.99
C ASP A 74 0.51 20.88 15.55
N ASN A 75 1.84 20.86 15.38
CA ASN A 75 2.47 20.81 14.06
C ASN A 75 2.41 19.41 13.44
N TYR A 76 2.14 18.35 14.21
CA TYR A 76 1.87 17.04 13.63
C TYR A 76 0.61 17.09 12.80
N GLN A 77 0.66 16.55 11.56
CA GLN A 77 -0.51 16.51 10.67
C GLN A 77 -0.53 15.26 9.80
N PHE A 78 -1.72 14.87 9.39
CA PHE A 78 -1.94 13.86 8.35
C PHE A 78 -2.54 14.51 7.10
N ILE A 79 -1.91 14.29 5.94
CA ILE A 79 -2.35 14.77 4.63
C ILE A 79 -2.79 13.58 3.79
N ALA A 80 -4.08 13.50 3.51
CA ALA A 80 -4.64 12.58 2.54
C ALA A 80 -4.52 13.17 1.12
N VAL A 81 -4.02 12.40 0.18
CA VAL A 81 -3.83 12.86 -1.20
C VAL A 81 -4.67 12.02 -2.15
N ARG A 82 -5.56 12.66 -2.88
CA ARG A 82 -6.29 12.05 -3.98
C ARG A 82 -5.50 12.26 -5.27
N LEU A 83 -5.29 11.20 -6.03
CA LEU A 83 -4.39 11.18 -7.19
C LEU A 83 -5.10 10.60 -8.44
N PRO A 84 -6.21 11.23 -8.90
CA PRO A 84 -6.94 10.72 -10.06
C PRO A 84 -6.13 10.83 -11.35
N TYR A 85 -6.35 9.88 -12.26
CA TYR A 85 -5.93 9.98 -13.65
C TYR A 85 -7.15 10.38 -14.51
N GLY A 86 -7.36 11.68 -14.68
CA GLY A 86 -8.58 12.20 -15.30
C GLY A 86 -9.77 12.15 -14.34
N GLU A 87 -10.88 11.58 -14.79
CA GLU A 87 -12.07 11.34 -13.96
C GLU A 87 -11.92 9.99 -13.24
N GLN A 88 -12.17 9.99 -11.94
CA GLN A 88 -12.08 8.78 -11.12
C GLN A 88 -13.46 8.12 -11.03
N LYS A 89 -13.55 6.85 -11.45
CA LYS A 89 -14.82 6.10 -11.45
C LYS A 89 -15.35 5.81 -10.05
N ASP A 90 -14.47 5.61 -9.10
CA ASP A 90 -14.77 5.29 -7.69
C ASP A 90 -14.64 6.50 -6.75
N GLU A 91 -14.94 7.68 -7.28
CA GLU A 91 -14.91 8.93 -6.54
C GLU A 91 -15.73 8.89 -5.24
N ALA A 92 -16.93 8.27 -5.26
CA ALA A 92 -17.78 8.14 -4.08
C ALA A 92 -17.09 7.35 -2.97
N ASP A 93 -16.47 6.21 -3.29
CA ASP A 93 -15.72 5.39 -2.32
C ASP A 93 -14.56 6.19 -1.70
N CYS A 94 -13.86 6.99 -2.52
CA CYS A 94 -12.78 7.86 -2.04
C CYS A 94 -13.30 8.92 -1.06
N GLN A 95 -14.44 9.54 -1.33
CA GLN A 95 -15.08 10.52 -0.43
C GLN A 95 -15.54 9.87 0.86
N ASP A 96 -16.14 8.68 0.80
CA ASP A 96 -16.58 7.94 1.99
C ASP A 96 -15.37 7.51 2.86
N ALA A 97 -14.27 7.08 2.23
CA ALA A 97 -13.02 6.79 2.94
C ALA A 97 -12.47 8.05 3.65
N ILE A 98 -12.46 9.20 2.98
CA ILE A 98 -12.02 10.48 3.56
C ILE A 98 -12.96 10.89 4.73
N ALA A 99 -14.27 10.74 4.56
CA ALA A 99 -15.24 11.02 5.61
C ALA A 99 -15.06 10.12 6.84
N PHE A 100 -14.73 8.86 6.65
CA PHE A 100 -14.41 7.92 7.74
C PHE A 100 -13.08 8.24 8.43
N ILE A 101 -12.02 8.53 7.68
CA ILE A 101 -10.67 8.81 8.19
C ILE A 101 -10.62 10.18 8.89
N GLN A 102 -11.29 11.19 8.35
CA GLN A 102 -11.24 12.59 8.80
C GLN A 102 -9.81 13.15 8.86
N PRO A 103 -9.06 13.17 7.75
CA PRO A 103 -7.70 13.68 7.72
C PRO A 103 -7.65 15.19 8.03
N ASP A 104 -6.50 15.67 8.51
CA ASP A 104 -6.32 17.10 8.79
C ASP A 104 -6.35 17.96 7.53
N ARG A 105 -5.84 17.40 6.42
CA ARG A 105 -5.88 18.05 5.11
C ARG A 105 -6.15 17.03 4.02
N VAL A 106 -6.87 17.48 2.99
CA VAL A 106 -7.08 16.71 1.76
C VAL A 106 -6.53 17.52 0.58
N LEU A 107 -5.68 16.90 -0.21
CA LEU A 107 -5.17 17.46 -1.46
C LEU A 107 -5.66 16.61 -2.63
N THR A 108 -5.95 17.24 -3.77
CA THR A 108 -6.28 16.53 -5.00
C THR A 108 -5.31 16.94 -6.09
N ILE A 109 -4.57 15.98 -6.65
CA ILE A 109 -3.60 16.19 -7.73
C ILE A 109 -3.96 15.25 -8.87
N ASN A 110 -4.49 15.81 -9.96
CA ASN A 110 -4.75 15.04 -11.18
C ASN A 110 -3.44 14.78 -11.92
N ILE A 111 -3.05 13.50 -12.00
CA ILE A 111 -1.76 13.11 -12.59
C ILE A 111 -1.79 12.99 -14.12
N LYS A 112 -2.95 13.13 -14.77
CA LYS A 112 -3.12 12.85 -16.21
C LYS A 112 -2.17 13.67 -17.08
N ASN A 113 -2.08 14.97 -16.85
CA ASN A 113 -1.23 15.84 -17.67
C ASN A 113 0.25 15.50 -17.55
N ALA A 114 0.72 15.11 -16.36
CA ALA A 114 2.10 14.70 -16.14
C ALA A 114 2.42 13.39 -16.87
N ILE A 115 1.51 12.41 -16.83
CA ILE A 115 1.65 11.14 -17.55
C ILE A 115 1.66 11.36 -19.07
N LEU A 116 0.74 12.17 -19.59
CA LEU A 116 0.70 12.48 -21.04
C LEU A 116 1.98 13.18 -21.52
N ALA A 117 2.53 14.08 -20.72
CA ALA A 117 3.79 14.75 -21.03
C ALA A 117 4.99 13.78 -21.00
N SER A 118 5.05 12.88 -20.01
CA SER A 118 6.07 11.82 -19.94
C SER A 118 5.99 10.89 -21.15
N GLU A 119 4.79 10.42 -21.47
CA GLU A 119 4.55 9.54 -22.62
C GLU A 119 4.97 10.20 -23.95
N ALA A 120 4.64 11.48 -24.16
CA ALA A 120 5.05 12.23 -25.33
C ALA A 120 6.57 12.34 -25.44
N THR A 121 7.25 12.68 -24.35
CA THR A 121 8.72 12.80 -24.31
C THR A 121 9.42 11.47 -24.62
N LEU A 122 8.90 10.36 -24.10
CA LEU A 122 9.43 9.02 -24.39
C LEU A 122 9.21 8.63 -25.86
N ARG A 123 8.04 8.96 -26.41
CA ARG A 123 7.72 8.73 -27.83
C ARG A 123 8.65 9.51 -28.76
N ASP A 124 8.97 10.75 -28.44
CA ASP A 124 9.93 11.56 -29.18
C ASP A 124 11.33 10.95 -29.16
N ALA A 125 11.68 10.22 -28.11
CA ALA A 125 12.91 9.43 -28.00
C ALA A 125 12.81 8.04 -28.65
N GLY A 126 11.71 7.71 -29.31
CA GLY A 126 11.48 6.42 -29.99
C GLY A 126 10.97 5.31 -29.08
N ILE A 127 10.55 5.63 -27.85
CA ILE A 127 10.03 4.64 -26.88
C ILE A 127 8.51 4.75 -26.82
N VAL A 128 7.82 3.70 -27.25
CA VAL A 128 6.36 3.59 -27.16
C VAL A 128 6.01 2.68 -25.97
N LEU A 129 5.32 3.24 -24.98
CA LEU A 129 4.92 2.49 -23.79
C LEU A 129 3.80 1.51 -24.12
N SER A 130 3.91 0.26 -23.62
CA SER A 130 2.74 -0.63 -23.54
C SER A 130 1.79 -0.15 -22.44
N ASP A 131 0.53 -0.57 -22.49
CA ASP A 131 -0.48 -0.21 -21.48
C ASP A 131 -0.04 -0.60 -20.06
N PHE A 132 0.53 -1.79 -19.89
CA PHE A 132 1.11 -2.24 -18.60
C PHE A 132 2.22 -1.29 -18.10
N ILE A 133 3.14 -0.86 -18.96
CA ILE A 133 4.22 0.06 -18.55
C ILE A 133 3.66 1.45 -18.25
N LYS A 134 2.65 1.92 -19.02
CA LYS A 134 1.93 3.15 -18.72
C LYS A 134 1.24 3.09 -17.36
N GLY A 135 0.68 1.94 -16.98
CA GLY A 135 0.18 1.70 -15.62
C GLY A 135 1.24 1.91 -14.55
N ASN A 136 2.44 1.36 -14.75
CA ASN A 136 3.57 1.58 -13.83
C ASN A 136 3.99 3.06 -13.78
N GLU A 137 3.93 3.79 -14.90
CA GLU A 137 4.18 5.24 -14.89
C GLU A 137 3.14 6.00 -14.04
N LYS A 138 1.86 5.63 -14.13
CA LYS A 138 0.81 6.22 -13.28
C LYS A 138 1.10 5.99 -11.80
N ALA A 139 1.51 4.78 -11.41
CA ALA A 139 1.88 4.47 -10.02
C ALA A 139 3.10 5.30 -9.55
N ARG A 140 4.12 5.47 -10.39
CA ARG A 140 5.31 6.29 -10.09
C ARG A 140 5.01 7.77 -10.01
N GLU A 141 4.12 8.28 -10.86
CA GLU A 141 3.70 9.68 -10.78
C GLU A 141 2.94 9.98 -9.49
N ARG A 142 2.08 9.05 -9.05
CA ARG A 142 1.41 9.14 -7.74
C ARG A 142 2.41 9.16 -6.60
N MET A 143 3.40 8.30 -6.62
CA MET A 143 4.48 8.26 -5.62
C MET A 143 5.26 9.60 -5.63
N LYS A 144 5.70 10.07 -6.78
CA LYS A 144 6.43 11.33 -6.93
C LYS A 144 5.66 12.50 -6.33
N ALA A 145 4.36 12.61 -6.59
CA ALA A 145 3.51 13.66 -6.03
C ALA A 145 3.48 13.60 -4.48
N GLN A 146 3.34 12.40 -3.91
CA GLN A 146 3.35 12.21 -2.45
C GLN A 146 4.70 12.61 -1.84
N TYR A 147 5.82 12.23 -2.43
CA TYR A 147 7.15 12.62 -1.96
C TYR A 147 7.40 14.13 -2.08
N SER A 148 6.88 14.78 -3.12
CA SER A 148 6.95 16.24 -3.25
C SER A 148 6.21 16.94 -2.11
N ILE A 149 5.02 16.45 -1.74
CA ILE A 149 4.26 16.97 -0.60
C ILE A 149 5.01 16.70 0.71
N ALA A 150 5.49 15.48 0.91
CA ALA A 150 6.23 15.10 2.11
C ALA A 150 7.48 15.97 2.30
N GLY A 151 8.27 16.19 1.25
CA GLY A 151 9.44 17.06 1.29
C GLY A 151 9.12 18.52 1.66
N MET A 152 7.99 19.06 1.17
CA MET A 152 7.55 20.42 1.48
C MET A 152 6.93 20.59 2.87
N THR A 153 6.58 19.49 3.54
CA THR A 153 5.85 19.53 4.81
C THR A 153 6.61 18.85 5.96
N SER A 154 7.91 18.62 5.83
CA SER A 154 8.70 17.84 6.78
C SER A 154 8.05 16.50 7.10
N GLY A 155 7.65 15.78 6.06
CA GLY A 155 6.87 14.56 6.15
C GLY A 155 7.54 13.32 5.62
N LEU A 156 6.81 12.22 5.76
CA LEU A 156 7.13 10.94 5.12
C LEU A 156 5.92 10.43 4.31
N VAL A 157 6.20 9.58 3.33
CA VAL A 157 5.18 8.85 2.58
C VAL A 157 4.86 7.54 3.32
N VAL A 158 3.60 7.39 3.69
CA VAL A 158 3.08 6.16 4.30
C VAL A 158 2.59 5.22 3.21
N GLY A 159 3.02 3.98 3.27
CA GLY A 159 2.62 2.95 2.33
C GLY A 159 1.48 2.07 2.85
N THR A 160 0.83 1.42 1.90
CA THR A 160 -0.29 0.50 2.14
C THR A 160 0.11 -0.96 2.01
N ASP A 161 1.39 -1.25 1.70
CA ASP A 161 1.88 -2.61 1.49
C ASP A 161 1.62 -3.49 2.72
N HIS A 162 1.12 -4.67 2.47
CA HIS A 162 0.76 -5.66 3.47
C HIS A 162 1.25 -7.06 3.02
N ALA A 163 1.23 -8.04 3.92
CA ALA A 163 1.84 -9.34 3.67
C ALA A 163 1.32 -10.07 2.42
N ALA A 164 0.02 -9.92 2.10
CA ALA A 164 -0.55 -10.57 0.90
C ALA A 164 -0.07 -9.91 -0.42
N GLU A 165 0.26 -8.62 -0.40
CA GLU A 165 0.92 -7.95 -1.53
C GLU A 165 2.43 -8.22 -1.53
N ALA A 166 3.08 -8.19 -0.38
CA ALA A 166 4.50 -8.45 -0.24
C ALA A 166 4.90 -9.86 -0.69
N VAL A 167 4.08 -10.90 -0.41
CA VAL A 167 4.36 -12.28 -0.80
C VAL A 167 4.36 -12.46 -2.31
N THR A 168 3.47 -11.75 -3.01
CA THR A 168 3.36 -11.79 -4.47
C THR A 168 4.19 -10.73 -5.18
N GLY A 169 4.63 -9.69 -4.44
CA GLY A 169 5.24 -8.49 -5.01
C GLY A 169 4.31 -7.76 -5.97
N PHE A 170 2.99 -7.82 -5.72
CA PHE A 170 1.97 -7.25 -6.58
C PHE A 170 1.81 -5.75 -6.35
N PHE A 171 2.88 -5.03 -6.62
CA PHE A 171 2.97 -3.58 -6.58
C PHE A 171 4.02 -3.09 -7.59
N THR A 172 3.96 -1.84 -7.98
CA THR A 172 4.98 -1.21 -8.81
C THR A 172 6.18 -0.79 -7.96
N LYS A 173 7.35 -1.39 -8.23
CA LYS A 173 8.60 -0.96 -7.58
C LYS A 173 8.86 0.52 -7.85
N TYR A 174 9.05 1.30 -6.78
CA TYR A 174 9.15 2.77 -6.83
C TYR A 174 7.91 3.47 -7.41
N GLY A 175 6.75 2.82 -7.31
CA GLY A 175 5.44 3.39 -7.51
C GLY A 175 4.68 3.37 -6.19
N ASP A 176 3.60 2.61 -6.11
CA ASP A 176 2.87 2.35 -4.85
C ASP A 176 3.74 1.64 -3.80
N GLY A 177 4.72 0.81 -4.22
CA GLY A 177 5.75 0.26 -3.32
C GLY A 177 6.88 1.23 -2.93
N GLY A 178 6.89 2.46 -3.46
CA GLY A 178 7.85 3.50 -3.12
C GLY A 178 7.39 4.33 -1.92
N THR A 179 7.70 3.89 -0.70
CA THR A 179 7.23 4.48 0.55
C THR A 179 8.31 4.48 1.62
N ASP A 180 8.15 5.29 2.66
CA ASP A 180 9.11 5.38 3.76
C ASP A 180 8.76 4.45 4.93
N ILE A 181 7.46 4.13 5.12
CA ILE A 181 6.98 3.39 6.28
C ILE A 181 5.67 2.65 5.96
N ASN A 182 5.60 1.36 6.30
CA ASN A 182 4.48 0.46 6.00
C ASN A 182 3.84 -0.09 7.30
N PRO A 183 2.83 0.58 7.87
CA PRO A 183 2.26 0.18 9.16
C PRO A 183 1.43 -1.11 9.09
N LEU A 184 1.05 -1.56 7.89
CA LEU A 184 0.23 -2.76 7.69
C LEU A 184 1.05 -4.01 7.34
N PHE A 185 2.36 -3.91 7.14
CA PHE A 185 3.20 -4.92 6.48
C PHE A 185 2.94 -6.37 6.92
N ARG A 186 2.68 -6.62 8.21
CA ARG A 186 2.45 -7.96 8.79
C ARG A 186 1.02 -8.49 8.64
N LEU A 187 0.07 -7.68 8.16
CA LEU A 187 -1.33 -8.11 8.01
C LEU A 187 -1.54 -8.76 6.64
N ASN A 188 -2.43 -9.75 6.59
CA ASN A 188 -2.98 -10.21 5.33
C ASN A 188 -4.27 -9.44 4.98
N LYS A 189 -4.88 -9.73 3.82
CA LYS A 189 -6.06 -8.99 3.31
C LYS A 189 -7.27 -9.17 4.23
N ARG A 190 -7.53 -10.40 4.68
CA ARG A 190 -8.62 -10.76 5.61
C ARG A 190 -8.44 -10.06 6.96
N GLN A 191 -7.23 -10.01 7.47
CA GLN A 191 -6.90 -9.36 8.73
C GLN A 191 -7.10 -7.84 8.66
N GLY A 192 -6.67 -7.20 7.57
CA GLY A 192 -6.95 -5.77 7.33
C GLY A 192 -8.45 -5.47 7.30
N ARG A 193 -9.24 -6.34 6.63
CA ARG A 193 -10.71 -6.27 6.62
C ARG A 193 -11.30 -6.39 8.03
N ALA A 194 -10.81 -7.33 8.82
CA ALA A 194 -11.28 -7.53 10.20
C ALA A 194 -11.02 -6.29 11.08
N VAL A 195 -9.87 -5.62 10.91
CA VAL A 195 -9.54 -4.38 11.62
C VAL A 195 -10.50 -3.25 11.20
N LEU A 196 -10.76 -3.04 9.90
CA LEU A 196 -11.70 -2.02 9.43
C LEU A 196 -13.12 -2.26 9.94
N LYS A 197 -13.58 -3.51 9.92
CA LYS A 197 -14.88 -3.90 10.47
C LYS A 197 -14.97 -3.58 11.97
N HIS A 198 -13.92 -3.89 12.74
CA HIS A 198 -13.85 -3.56 14.17
C HIS A 198 -13.96 -2.05 14.43
N LEU A 199 -13.38 -1.23 13.55
CA LEU A 199 -13.39 0.23 13.64
C LEU A 199 -14.71 0.88 13.18
N GLY A 200 -15.68 0.08 12.71
CA GLY A 200 -16.96 0.59 12.21
C GLY A 200 -16.87 1.27 10.83
N CYS A 201 -15.88 0.90 10.03
CA CYS A 201 -15.74 1.38 8.66
C CYS A 201 -16.95 0.97 7.81
N PRO A 202 -17.44 1.82 6.89
CA PRO A 202 -18.49 1.45 5.93
C PRO A 202 -18.14 0.17 5.16
N GLU A 203 -19.07 -0.76 5.10
CA GLU A 203 -18.82 -2.13 4.62
C GLU A 203 -18.35 -2.18 3.16
N HIS A 204 -18.90 -1.32 2.29
CA HIS A 204 -18.54 -1.28 0.88
C HIS A 204 -17.05 -0.95 0.66
N LEU A 205 -16.38 -0.20 1.56
CA LEU A 205 -14.97 0.16 1.43
C LEU A 205 -14.03 -1.03 1.66
N TYR A 206 -14.38 -1.97 2.55
CA TYR A 206 -13.54 -3.13 2.83
C TYR A 206 -13.99 -4.43 2.16
N LEU A 207 -15.15 -4.43 1.52
CA LEU A 207 -15.62 -5.53 0.65
C LEU A 207 -15.39 -5.27 -0.83
N LYS A 208 -14.95 -4.07 -1.21
CA LYS A 208 -14.61 -3.74 -2.59
C LYS A 208 -13.57 -4.73 -3.12
N ALA A 209 -13.86 -5.27 -4.32
CA ALA A 209 -12.91 -6.15 -5.00
C ALA A 209 -11.60 -5.38 -5.29
N PRO A 210 -10.42 -5.94 -4.93
CA PRO A 210 -9.14 -5.32 -5.22
C PRO A 210 -8.93 -5.21 -6.73
N THR A 211 -8.69 -4.00 -7.20
CA THR A 211 -8.38 -3.72 -8.61
C THR A 211 -7.26 -2.71 -8.68
N ALA A 212 -6.24 -3.00 -9.47
CA ALA A 212 -5.24 -2.03 -9.87
C ALA A 212 -5.77 -1.27 -11.10
N ASP A 213 -6.42 -0.10 -10.90
CA ASP A 213 -6.92 0.73 -12.01
C ASP A 213 -5.75 1.46 -12.71
N LEU A 214 -4.86 0.68 -13.32
CA LEU A 214 -3.65 1.15 -13.97
C LEU A 214 -3.73 1.02 -15.50
N GLU A 215 -4.28 -0.08 -16.02
CA GLU A 215 -4.36 -0.38 -17.45
C GLU A 215 -5.62 0.26 -18.07
N GLU A 216 -5.48 0.85 -19.27
CA GLU A 216 -6.58 1.48 -20.01
C GLU A 216 -7.33 0.46 -20.87
N ASP A 217 -6.60 -0.51 -21.46
CA ASP A 217 -7.16 -1.57 -22.29
C ASP A 217 -7.96 -2.60 -21.47
N ARG A 218 -7.65 -2.74 -20.19
CA ARG A 218 -8.32 -3.65 -19.25
C ARG A 218 -8.65 -2.96 -17.94
N PRO A 219 -9.54 -1.97 -17.96
CA PRO A 219 -9.86 -1.18 -16.78
C PRO A 219 -10.49 -2.06 -15.69
N ALA A 220 -10.04 -1.85 -14.45
CA ALA A 220 -10.50 -2.56 -13.27
C ALA A 220 -10.32 -4.09 -13.34
N LEU A 221 -9.24 -4.56 -14.00
CA LEU A 221 -8.89 -5.98 -13.97
C LEU A 221 -8.67 -6.40 -12.49
N PRO A 222 -9.36 -7.44 -12.01
CA PRO A 222 -9.14 -7.94 -10.66
C PRO A 222 -7.69 -8.43 -10.51
N ASP A 223 -7.05 -8.06 -9.41
CA ASP A 223 -5.68 -8.48 -9.06
C ASP A 223 -5.52 -10.00 -9.13
N GLU A 224 -6.50 -10.74 -8.63
CA GLU A 224 -6.55 -12.20 -8.62
C GLU A 224 -6.43 -12.83 -10.01
N SER A 225 -6.96 -12.15 -11.05
CA SER A 225 -6.84 -12.61 -12.44
C SER A 225 -5.40 -12.52 -12.95
N ALA A 226 -4.66 -11.50 -12.53
CA ALA A 226 -3.25 -11.33 -12.88
C ALA A 226 -2.33 -12.26 -12.07
N LEU A 227 -2.68 -12.52 -10.81
CA LEU A 227 -1.93 -13.37 -9.90
C LEU A 227 -2.10 -14.87 -10.20
N GLY A 228 -3.24 -15.27 -10.73
CA GLY A 228 -3.62 -16.68 -10.90
C GLY A 228 -3.97 -17.39 -9.60
N VAL A 229 -4.18 -16.63 -8.51
CA VAL A 229 -4.56 -17.11 -7.18
C VAL A 229 -5.39 -16.04 -6.49
N THR A 230 -6.38 -16.46 -5.67
CA THR A 230 -7.23 -15.52 -4.92
C THR A 230 -6.55 -15.03 -3.65
N TYR A 231 -6.92 -13.84 -3.18
CA TYR A 231 -6.46 -13.33 -1.88
C TYR A 231 -6.89 -14.24 -0.73
N GLU A 232 -8.02 -14.92 -0.84
CA GLU A 232 -8.46 -15.89 0.16
C GLU A 232 -7.49 -17.06 0.33
N LEU A 233 -6.98 -17.59 -0.77
CA LEU A 233 -5.98 -18.66 -0.77
C LEU A 233 -4.60 -18.16 -0.33
N ILE A 234 -4.23 -16.93 -0.69
CA ILE A 234 -3.02 -16.28 -0.20
C ILE A 234 -3.10 -16.10 1.32
N ASP A 235 -4.22 -15.64 1.84
CA ASP A 235 -4.44 -15.45 3.26
C ASP A 235 -4.39 -16.78 4.02
N ASP A 236 -5.02 -17.83 3.49
CA ASP A 236 -4.96 -19.17 4.07
C ASP A 236 -3.52 -19.70 4.12
N TYR A 237 -2.74 -19.50 3.04
CA TYR A 237 -1.32 -19.85 3.01
C TYR A 237 -0.52 -19.09 4.08
N LEU A 238 -0.72 -17.78 4.18
CA LEU A 238 -0.01 -16.91 5.13
C LEU A 238 -0.43 -17.16 6.60
N GLU A 239 -1.64 -17.65 6.83
CA GLU A 239 -2.12 -18.08 8.15
C GLU A 239 -1.62 -19.50 8.56
N GLY A 240 -0.81 -20.13 7.71
CA GLY A 240 -0.25 -21.46 7.97
C GLY A 240 -1.22 -22.62 7.72
N LYS A 241 -2.34 -22.36 7.05
CA LYS A 241 -3.27 -23.42 6.66
C LYS A 241 -2.72 -24.23 5.48
N THR A 242 -3.17 -25.49 5.39
CA THR A 242 -2.87 -26.32 4.24
C THR A 242 -3.67 -25.84 3.03
N VAL A 243 -2.98 -25.51 1.94
CA VAL A 243 -3.57 -25.20 0.63
C VAL A 243 -3.20 -26.29 -0.38
N ALA A 244 -3.88 -26.31 -1.53
CA ALA A 244 -3.54 -27.24 -2.60
C ALA A 244 -2.09 -27.03 -3.07
N PRO A 245 -1.34 -28.09 -3.43
CA PRO A 245 0.07 -27.98 -3.82
C PRO A 245 0.34 -27.02 -4.97
N GLU A 246 -0.57 -26.94 -5.94
CA GLU A 246 -0.50 -26.00 -7.06
C GLU A 246 -0.65 -24.55 -6.61
N VAL A 247 -1.50 -24.27 -5.62
CA VAL A 247 -1.68 -22.95 -5.02
C VAL A 247 -0.41 -22.53 -4.28
N ALA A 248 0.13 -23.42 -3.43
CA ALA A 248 1.39 -23.16 -2.73
C ALA A 248 2.51 -22.82 -3.73
N ARG A 249 2.66 -23.60 -4.81
CA ARG A 249 3.66 -23.36 -5.83
C ARG A 249 3.49 -21.99 -6.51
N ILE A 250 2.27 -21.58 -6.85
CA ILE A 250 2.02 -20.25 -7.46
C ILE A 250 2.48 -19.14 -6.51
N ILE A 251 2.15 -19.22 -5.23
CA ILE A 251 2.53 -18.22 -4.22
C ILE A 251 4.06 -18.18 -4.04
N GLU A 252 4.69 -19.34 -3.91
CA GLU A 252 6.13 -19.48 -3.73
C GLU A 252 6.91 -19.00 -4.97
N ASP A 253 6.42 -19.30 -6.18
CA ASP A 253 7.00 -18.79 -7.42
C ASP A 253 6.94 -17.25 -7.49
N TRP A 254 5.82 -16.64 -7.07
CA TRP A 254 5.73 -15.19 -6.97
C TRP A 254 6.71 -14.64 -5.94
N TYR A 255 6.78 -15.26 -4.76
CA TYR A 255 7.69 -14.83 -3.70
C TYR A 255 9.14 -14.79 -4.16
N VAL A 256 9.61 -15.84 -4.80
CA VAL A 256 10.98 -15.92 -5.33
C VAL A 256 11.22 -14.90 -6.46
N ARG A 257 10.34 -14.87 -7.46
CA ARG A 257 10.47 -13.97 -8.63
C ARG A 257 10.48 -12.50 -8.27
N THR A 258 9.79 -12.12 -7.21
CA THR A 258 9.62 -10.73 -6.78
C THR A 258 10.48 -10.36 -5.59
N GLU A 259 11.41 -11.21 -5.18
CA GLU A 259 12.26 -10.99 -4.01
C GLU A 259 12.95 -9.62 -4.04
N HIS A 260 13.45 -9.20 -5.21
CA HIS A 260 14.08 -7.90 -5.41
C HIS A 260 13.19 -6.69 -5.07
N LYS A 261 11.87 -6.88 -4.95
CA LYS A 261 10.94 -5.81 -4.57
C LYS A 261 10.85 -5.61 -3.05
N ARG A 262 11.24 -6.62 -2.27
CA ARG A 262 11.26 -6.59 -0.81
C ARG A 262 12.60 -6.13 -0.21
N HIS A 263 13.55 -5.79 -1.07
CA HIS A 263 14.88 -5.30 -0.68
C HIS A 263 15.12 -3.88 -1.19
N PRO A 264 15.96 -3.09 -0.48
CA PRO A 264 16.59 -1.90 -1.05
C PRO A 264 17.33 -2.23 -2.35
N PRO A 265 17.86 -1.24 -3.09
CA PRO A 265 18.69 -1.53 -4.25
C PRO A 265 19.80 -2.49 -3.90
N VAL A 266 19.92 -3.57 -4.70
CA VAL A 266 20.93 -4.65 -4.49
C VAL A 266 22.33 -4.07 -4.59
N THR A 267 23.19 -4.40 -3.63
CA THR A 267 24.58 -3.95 -3.57
C THR A 267 25.55 -5.13 -3.72
N VAL A 268 26.82 -4.84 -3.81
CA VAL A 268 27.89 -5.87 -3.89
C VAL A 268 28.03 -6.70 -2.60
N PHE A 269 27.36 -6.30 -1.53
CA PHE A 269 27.36 -6.99 -0.24
C PHE A 269 26.17 -7.95 -0.07
N ASP A 270 25.22 -7.93 -1.00
CA ASP A 270 24.01 -8.74 -0.93
C ASP A 270 24.24 -10.08 -1.64
N ASP A 271 23.79 -11.18 -1.04
CA ASP A 271 23.95 -12.54 -1.56
C ASP A 271 22.61 -13.29 -1.78
N PHE A 272 21.48 -12.71 -1.39
CA PHE A 272 20.16 -13.37 -1.46
C PHE A 272 19.78 -13.80 -2.88
N TRP A 273 20.22 -13.08 -3.89
CA TRP A 273 19.99 -13.36 -5.31
C TRP A 273 20.85 -14.49 -5.90
N GLN A 274 21.76 -15.03 -5.10
CA GLN A 274 22.64 -16.14 -5.50
C GLN A 274 22.11 -17.52 -5.06
N LYS A 275 21.04 -17.54 -4.27
CA LYS A 275 20.43 -18.74 -3.69
C LYS A 275 19.28 -19.29 -4.59
#